data_321745e6f1bfb0a558374c63db0bcd5e
#
_entry.id   321745e6f1bfb0a558374c63db0bcd5e
#
_cell.length_a   1.000
_cell.length_b   1.000
_cell.length_c   1.000
_cell.angle_alpha   90.00
_cell.angle_beta   90.00
_cell.angle_gamma   90.00
#
_symmetry.space_group_name_H-M   'P 1'
#
loop_
_entity.id
_entity.type
_entity.pdbx_description
1 polymer ?
#
loop_
_entity_poly.entity_id
_entity_poly.type
_entity_poly.pdbx_seq_one_letter_code
_entity_poly.pdbx_strand_id
1 'polypeptide(L)'
;VIISGLSLGMLSTVAPVIIVGVSVLISYYCSGGNADFNMGLYGVGVSAVGMLSTLGITLATDAYGPIADNAGGIAEMTHMPPEVRNRTDALDSLGNTTAATGKGFAIGSAALTALALIASYIDKVKQLNPDIALNLTITNPTVLIGLFIGGMLPFLFAALTMDAVGKAAQSIVVEVRRQFKEIKGLMEGKAEPDYAACVDMCTK
;
A
#
# COMPACT_ATOMS: atom_id res chain seq x y z
N VAL A 1 4.26 -23.41 0.59
CA VAL A 1 4.50 -22.07 0.03
C VAL A 1 3.42 -21.09 0.49
N ILE A 2 2.11 -21.35 0.27
CA ILE A 2 1.02 -20.41 0.63
C ILE A 2 0.98 -20.15 2.14
N ILE A 3 1.00 -21.19 2.97
CA ILE A 3 0.97 -21.05 4.44
C ILE A 3 2.20 -20.28 4.96
N SER A 4 3.39 -20.59 4.43
CA SER A 4 4.61 -19.87 4.80
C SER A 4 4.54 -18.40 4.41
N GLY A 5 4.02 -18.08 3.20
CA GLY A 5 3.85 -16.72 2.75
C GLY A 5 2.86 -15.94 3.61
N LEU A 6 1.74 -16.56 3.98
CA LEU A 6 0.75 -15.96 4.89
C LEU A 6 1.35 -15.70 6.28
N SER A 7 2.07 -16.69 6.83
CA SER A 7 2.77 -16.56 8.11
C SER A 7 3.77 -15.41 8.11
N LEU A 8 4.60 -15.31 7.04
CA LEU A 8 5.56 -14.22 6.89
C LEU A 8 4.86 -12.86 6.76
N GLY A 9 3.77 -12.79 5.99
CA GLY A 9 2.97 -11.59 5.85
C GLY A 9 2.39 -11.11 7.19
N MET A 10 1.88 -12.03 8.02
CA MET A 10 1.39 -11.69 9.36
C MET A 10 2.53 -11.23 10.27
N LEU A 11 3.68 -11.92 10.25
CA LEU A 11 4.84 -11.55 11.06
C LEU A 11 5.42 -10.18 10.68
N SER A 12 5.36 -9.81 9.40
CA SER A 12 5.88 -8.53 8.89
C SER A 12 5.17 -7.30 9.47
N THR A 13 3.99 -7.45 10.09
CA THR A 13 3.26 -6.34 10.72
C THR A 13 3.85 -5.92 12.07
N VAL A 14 4.59 -6.80 12.73
CA VAL A 14 5.09 -6.60 14.11
C VAL A 14 6.05 -5.41 14.18
N ALA A 15 7.08 -5.40 13.35
CA ALA A 15 8.10 -4.36 13.39
C ALA A 15 7.53 -2.95 13.05
N PRO A 16 6.72 -2.75 11.99
CA PRO A 16 6.09 -1.47 11.72
C PRO A 16 5.21 -0.96 12.86
N VAL A 17 4.40 -1.82 13.48
CA VAL A 17 3.53 -1.42 14.60
C VAL A 17 4.35 -0.93 15.79
N ILE A 18 5.43 -1.64 16.14
CA ILE A 18 6.33 -1.23 17.23
C ILE A 18 7.00 0.10 16.90
N ILE A 19 7.56 0.23 15.70
CA ILE A 19 8.27 1.45 15.26
C ILE A 19 7.33 2.66 15.27
N VAL A 20 6.13 2.52 14.72
CA VAL A 20 5.13 3.61 14.71
C VAL A 20 4.72 3.94 16.14
N GLY A 21 4.43 2.96 16.98
CA GLY A 21 4.08 3.17 18.39
C GLY A 21 5.16 3.93 19.16
N VAL A 22 6.42 3.52 19.02
CA VAL A 22 7.56 4.21 19.64
C VAL A 22 7.72 5.62 19.10
N SER A 23 7.57 5.81 17.79
CA SER A 23 7.66 7.14 17.14
C SER A 23 6.58 8.08 17.66
N VAL A 24 5.35 7.61 17.82
CA VAL A 24 4.24 8.38 18.40
C VAL A 24 4.59 8.81 19.82
N LEU A 25 5.05 7.88 20.67
CA LEU A 25 5.42 8.19 22.06
C LEU A 25 6.55 9.22 22.14
N ILE A 26 7.61 9.02 21.37
CA ILE A 26 8.74 9.97 21.34
C ILE A 26 8.26 11.35 20.91
N SER A 27 7.52 11.44 19.79
CA SER A 27 7.03 12.72 19.28
C SER A 27 6.10 13.42 20.26
N TYR A 28 5.23 12.68 20.91
CA TYR A 28 4.29 13.19 21.91
C TYR A 28 5.01 13.76 23.15
N TYR A 29 5.94 13.00 23.73
CA TYR A 29 6.62 13.42 24.94
C TYR A 29 7.67 14.52 24.69
N CYS A 30 8.40 14.44 23.56
CA CYS A 30 9.40 15.47 23.23
C CYS A 30 8.78 16.84 22.92
N SER A 31 7.53 16.88 22.50
CA SER A 31 6.80 18.14 22.26
C SER A 31 6.07 18.68 23.51
N GLY A 32 6.23 18.07 24.66
CA GLY A 32 5.63 18.55 25.90
C GLY A 32 4.26 17.98 26.21
N GLY A 33 3.91 16.82 25.65
CA GLY A 33 2.64 16.13 25.88
C GLY A 33 2.36 15.75 27.34
N ASN A 34 3.38 15.73 28.19
CA ASN A 34 3.22 15.57 29.66
C ASN A 34 2.53 16.78 30.32
N ALA A 35 2.77 17.99 29.79
CA ALA A 35 2.25 19.23 30.34
C ALA A 35 0.94 19.64 29.63
N ASP A 36 0.85 19.42 28.32
CA ASP A 36 -0.29 19.77 27.50
C ASP A 36 -0.54 18.69 26.45
N PHE A 37 -1.72 18.06 26.55
CA PHE A 37 -2.15 17.00 25.63
C PHE A 37 -2.15 17.47 24.16
N ASN A 38 -2.59 18.70 23.89
CA ASN A 38 -2.67 19.22 22.53
C ASN A 38 -1.27 19.49 21.96
N MET A 39 -0.32 19.94 22.78
CA MET A 39 1.08 20.06 22.36
C MET A 39 1.70 18.71 22.01
N GLY A 40 1.38 17.68 22.76
CA GLY A 40 1.79 16.32 22.42
C GLY A 40 1.25 15.87 21.05
N LEU A 41 -0.03 16.09 20.79
CA LEU A 41 -0.66 15.76 19.50
C LEU A 41 -0.12 16.61 18.35
N TYR A 42 0.16 17.89 18.60
CA TYR A 42 0.84 18.75 17.64
C TYR A 42 2.22 18.19 17.26
N GLY A 43 3.00 17.71 18.22
CA GLY A 43 4.29 17.07 17.96
C GLY A 43 4.18 15.83 17.09
N VAL A 44 3.15 15.00 17.31
CA VAL A 44 2.85 13.85 16.43
C VAL A 44 2.54 14.31 15.01
N GLY A 45 1.75 15.38 14.85
CA GLY A 45 1.47 15.98 13.54
C GLY A 45 2.73 16.51 12.84
N VAL A 46 3.62 17.20 13.58
CA VAL A 46 4.91 17.67 13.05
C VAL A 46 5.79 16.50 12.61
N SER A 47 5.80 15.39 13.35
CA SER A 47 6.56 14.20 12.95
C SER A 47 6.03 13.57 11.64
N ALA A 48 4.70 13.60 11.43
CA ALA A 48 4.10 13.18 10.16
C ALA A 48 4.58 14.06 9.00
N VAL A 49 4.58 15.38 9.16
CA VAL A 49 5.09 16.34 8.15
C VAL A 49 6.58 16.11 7.90
N GLY A 50 7.37 15.89 8.96
CA GLY A 50 8.79 15.55 8.86
C GLY A 50 9.03 14.30 8.01
N MET A 51 8.25 13.25 8.24
CA MET A 51 8.30 12.04 7.42
C MET A 51 7.92 12.32 5.96
N LEU A 52 6.88 13.12 5.72
CA LEU A 52 6.43 13.51 4.38
C LEU A 52 7.40 14.44 3.64
N SER A 53 8.41 14.98 4.29
CA SER A 53 9.40 15.87 3.65
C SER A 53 10.16 15.19 2.49
N THR A 54 10.31 13.86 2.53
CA THR A 54 10.95 13.05 1.49
C THR A 54 9.98 12.45 0.48
N LEU A 55 8.70 12.84 0.51
CA LEU A 55 7.63 12.25 -0.31
C LEU A 55 7.95 12.26 -1.80
N GLY A 56 8.50 13.35 -2.33
CA GLY A 56 8.82 13.47 -3.76
C GLY A 56 9.82 12.41 -4.22
N ILE A 57 10.87 12.16 -3.43
CA ILE A 57 11.87 11.12 -3.72
C ILE A 57 11.25 9.74 -3.59
N THR A 58 10.45 9.51 -2.56
CA THR A 58 9.78 8.22 -2.33
C THR A 58 8.84 7.86 -3.49
N LEU A 59 8.05 8.83 -3.99
CA LEU A 59 7.17 8.63 -5.15
C LEU A 59 7.98 8.39 -6.44
N ALA A 60 9.11 9.07 -6.62
CA ALA A 60 9.98 8.84 -7.78
C ALA A 60 10.55 7.42 -7.77
N THR A 61 10.97 6.92 -6.61
CA THR A 61 11.46 5.54 -6.49
C THR A 61 10.35 4.50 -6.64
N ASP A 62 9.15 4.82 -6.24
CA ASP A 62 7.98 3.94 -6.44
C ASP A 62 7.60 3.83 -7.93
N ALA A 63 7.64 4.96 -8.65
CA ALA A 63 7.41 4.98 -10.10
C ALA A 63 8.52 4.26 -10.91
N TYR A 64 9.73 4.17 -10.38
CA TYR A 64 10.85 3.48 -11.00
C TYR A 64 10.59 1.96 -11.17
N GLY A 65 9.93 1.32 -10.20
CA GLY A 65 9.67 -0.13 -10.22
C GLY A 65 8.99 -0.61 -11.51
N PRO A 66 7.80 -0.07 -11.87
CA PRO A 66 7.13 -0.44 -13.12
C PRO A 66 7.95 -0.15 -14.39
N ILE A 67 8.80 0.87 -14.38
CA ILE A 67 9.67 1.18 -15.52
C ILE A 67 10.73 0.08 -15.69
N ALA A 68 11.36 -0.34 -14.60
CA ALA A 68 12.37 -1.40 -14.64
C ALA A 68 11.77 -2.74 -15.05
N ASP A 69 10.60 -3.09 -14.52
CA ASP A 69 9.85 -4.31 -14.86
C ASP A 69 9.49 -4.33 -16.37
N ASN A 70 8.93 -3.24 -16.89
CA ASN A 70 8.64 -3.12 -18.32
C ASN A 70 9.91 -3.19 -19.19
N ALA A 71 11.03 -2.61 -18.76
CA ALA A 71 12.30 -2.72 -19.48
C ALA A 71 12.76 -4.17 -19.56
N GLY A 72 12.61 -4.94 -18.48
CA GLY A 72 12.86 -6.39 -18.46
C GLY A 72 11.96 -7.16 -19.41
N GLY A 73 10.68 -6.82 -19.41
CA GLY A 73 9.70 -7.41 -20.34
C GLY A 73 10.03 -7.15 -21.81
N ILE A 74 10.44 -5.92 -22.14
CA ILE A 74 10.86 -5.58 -23.51
C ILE A 74 12.12 -6.38 -23.90
N ALA A 75 13.13 -6.47 -23.02
CA ALA A 75 14.35 -7.22 -23.27
C ALA A 75 14.04 -8.71 -23.54
N GLU A 76 13.10 -9.30 -22.80
CA GLU A 76 12.67 -10.68 -23.00
C GLU A 76 11.92 -10.87 -24.33
N MET A 77 10.89 -10.05 -24.59
CA MET A 77 10.05 -10.18 -25.79
C MET A 77 10.80 -9.90 -27.09
N THR A 78 11.86 -9.10 -27.07
CA THR A 78 12.69 -8.78 -28.23
C THR A 78 13.90 -9.70 -28.37
N HIS A 79 14.00 -10.71 -27.52
CA HIS A 79 15.11 -11.67 -27.51
C HIS A 79 16.49 -11.00 -27.47
N MET A 80 16.64 -9.97 -26.63
CA MET A 80 17.92 -9.28 -26.44
C MET A 80 19.00 -10.22 -25.85
N PRO A 81 20.28 -9.92 -26.03
CA PRO A 81 21.36 -10.71 -25.46
C PRO A 81 21.18 -10.91 -23.95
N PRO A 82 21.56 -12.07 -23.40
CA PRO A 82 21.38 -12.39 -21.96
C PRO A 82 21.98 -11.34 -21.01
N GLU A 83 23.03 -10.65 -21.42
CA GLU A 83 23.63 -9.57 -20.63
C GLU A 83 22.67 -8.39 -20.40
N VAL A 84 21.84 -8.06 -21.37
CA VAL A 84 20.83 -7.00 -21.25
C VAL A 84 19.75 -7.46 -20.27
N ARG A 85 19.29 -8.70 -20.40
CA ARG A 85 18.33 -9.29 -19.48
C ARG A 85 18.84 -9.28 -18.03
N ASN A 86 20.06 -9.72 -17.79
CA ASN A 86 20.67 -9.73 -16.46
C ASN A 86 20.73 -8.33 -15.84
N ARG A 87 20.98 -7.29 -16.64
CA ARG A 87 20.97 -5.90 -16.15
C ARG A 87 19.57 -5.40 -15.83
N THR A 88 18.59 -5.70 -16.67
CA THR A 88 17.19 -5.30 -16.41
C THR A 88 16.63 -6.05 -15.21
N ASP A 89 16.97 -7.31 -15.00
CA ASP A 89 16.54 -8.09 -13.82
C ASP A 89 17.13 -7.53 -12.52
N ALA A 90 18.41 -7.10 -12.56
CA ALA A 90 19.02 -6.43 -11.41
C ALA A 90 18.33 -5.10 -11.07
N LEU A 91 17.95 -4.32 -12.08
CA LEU A 91 17.20 -3.07 -11.91
C LEU A 91 15.77 -3.34 -11.41
N ASP A 92 15.10 -4.37 -11.91
CA ASP A 92 13.77 -4.75 -11.45
C ASP A 92 13.78 -5.22 -9.98
N SER A 93 14.77 -6.01 -9.59
CA SER A 93 14.96 -6.42 -8.19
C SER A 93 15.12 -5.21 -7.25
N LEU A 94 15.85 -4.16 -7.70
CA LEU A 94 15.95 -2.90 -6.96
C LEU A 94 14.59 -2.18 -6.91
N GLY A 95 13.85 -2.15 -8.01
CA GLY A 95 12.51 -1.56 -8.08
C GLY A 95 11.53 -2.20 -7.09
N ASN A 96 11.52 -3.51 -7.01
CA ASN A 96 10.70 -4.25 -6.04
C ASN A 96 11.05 -3.93 -4.59
N THR A 97 12.34 -3.75 -4.28
CA THR A 97 12.80 -3.36 -2.93
C THR A 97 12.38 -1.94 -2.58
N THR A 98 12.52 -0.99 -3.51
CA THR A 98 12.09 0.41 -3.29
C THR A 98 10.58 0.55 -3.13
N ALA A 99 9.80 -0.20 -3.91
CA ALA A 99 8.35 -0.26 -3.75
C ALA A 99 7.93 -0.77 -2.36
N ALA A 100 8.62 -1.78 -1.82
CA ALA A 100 8.37 -2.27 -0.47
C ALA A 100 8.66 -1.21 0.60
N THR A 101 9.74 -0.43 0.43
CA THR A 101 10.09 0.70 1.30
C THR A 101 9.03 1.80 1.23
N GLY A 102 8.52 2.14 0.04
CA GLY A 102 7.46 3.11 -0.18
C GLY A 102 6.15 2.73 0.54
N LYS A 103 5.82 1.44 0.60
CA LYS A 103 4.66 0.95 1.38
C LYS A 103 4.82 1.19 2.88
N GLY A 104 6.00 0.90 3.43
CA GLY A 104 6.30 1.19 4.85
C GLY A 104 6.20 2.69 5.17
N PHE A 105 6.71 3.54 4.29
CA PHE A 105 6.59 4.99 4.37
C PHE A 105 5.11 5.43 4.38
N ALA A 106 4.28 4.92 3.46
CA ALA A 106 2.86 5.24 3.38
C ALA A 106 2.10 4.82 4.64
N ILE A 107 2.38 3.65 5.20
CA ILE A 107 1.74 3.16 6.43
C ILE A 107 2.12 4.05 7.62
N GLY A 108 3.40 4.37 7.80
CA GLY A 108 3.88 5.18 8.92
C GLY A 108 3.33 6.60 8.89
N SER A 109 3.40 7.27 7.74
CA SER A 109 2.88 8.64 7.59
C SER A 109 1.37 8.70 7.78
N ALA A 110 0.62 7.72 7.28
CA ALA A 110 -0.82 7.65 7.45
C ALA A 110 -1.23 7.47 8.92
N ALA A 111 -0.53 6.62 9.68
CA ALA A 111 -0.81 6.40 11.09
C ALA A 111 -0.58 7.68 11.93
N LEU A 112 0.52 8.38 11.71
CA LEU A 112 0.82 9.64 12.39
C LEU A 112 -0.20 10.74 12.01
N THR A 113 -0.54 10.86 10.73
CA THR A 113 -1.50 11.83 10.23
C THR A 113 -2.91 11.57 10.77
N ALA A 114 -3.34 10.30 10.86
CA ALA A 114 -4.65 9.93 11.37
C ALA A 114 -4.85 10.43 12.82
N LEU A 115 -3.84 10.29 13.68
CA LEU A 115 -3.89 10.80 15.06
C LEU A 115 -4.06 12.31 15.11
N ALA A 116 -3.31 13.06 14.29
CA ALA A 116 -3.42 14.53 14.22
C ALA A 116 -4.80 14.97 13.70
N LEU A 117 -5.35 14.27 12.70
CA LEU A 117 -6.68 14.57 12.15
C LEU A 117 -7.81 14.26 13.14
N ILE A 118 -7.72 13.17 13.90
CA ILE A 118 -8.68 12.85 14.95
C ILE A 118 -8.67 13.94 16.02
N ALA A 119 -7.48 14.39 16.44
CA ALA A 119 -7.35 15.48 17.40
C ALA A 119 -8.00 16.78 16.90
N SER A 120 -7.68 17.17 15.66
CA SER A 120 -8.26 18.36 15.03
C SER A 120 -9.78 18.26 14.89
N TYR A 121 -10.30 17.09 14.59
CA TYR A 121 -11.75 16.83 14.53
C TYR A 121 -12.42 17.05 15.89
N ILE A 122 -11.84 16.45 16.94
CA ILE A 122 -12.34 16.60 18.32
C ILE A 122 -12.38 18.07 18.74
N ASP A 123 -11.28 18.80 18.50
CA ASP A 123 -11.20 20.22 18.82
C ASP A 123 -12.24 21.04 18.04
N LYS A 124 -12.45 20.72 16.78
CA LYS A 124 -13.46 21.41 15.95
C LYS A 124 -14.88 21.16 16.44
N VAL A 125 -15.18 19.93 16.82
CA VAL A 125 -16.51 19.59 17.39
C VAL A 125 -16.74 20.34 18.70
N LYS A 126 -15.75 20.39 19.59
CA LYS A 126 -15.83 21.14 20.86
C LYS A 126 -16.01 22.65 20.64
N GLN A 127 -15.31 23.23 19.65
CA GLN A 127 -15.47 24.65 19.31
C GLN A 127 -16.87 24.99 18.80
N LEU A 128 -17.46 24.11 17.98
CA LEU A 128 -18.79 24.35 17.41
C LEU A 128 -19.91 24.06 18.40
N ASN A 129 -19.70 23.16 19.34
CA ASN A 129 -20.67 22.70 20.31
C ASN A 129 -20.00 22.57 21.70
N PRO A 130 -19.80 23.67 22.44
CA PRO A 130 -19.09 23.65 23.71
C PRO A 130 -19.74 22.76 24.78
N ASP A 131 -21.06 22.56 24.68
CA ASP A 131 -21.84 21.77 25.64
C ASP A 131 -21.81 20.25 25.38
N ILE A 132 -21.19 19.81 24.30
CA ILE A 132 -21.09 18.38 24.00
C ILE A 132 -20.00 17.72 24.89
N ALA A 133 -20.45 16.84 25.78
CA ALA A 133 -19.56 15.96 26.53
C ALA A 133 -19.12 14.76 25.63
N LEU A 134 -18.02 14.96 24.86
CA LEU A 134 -17.42 13.88 24.08
C LEU A 134 -16.74 12.88 25.01
N ASN A 135 -17.39 11.74 25.26
CA ASN A 135 -16.77 10.62 25.96
C ASN A 135 -16.17 9.64 24.96
N LEU A 136 -14.86 9.82 24.67
CA LEU A 136 -14.08 9.01 23.73
C LEU A 136 -13.26 7.92 24.43
N THR A 137 -13.65 7.52 25.63
CA THR A 137 -12.99 6.43 26.33
C THR A 137 -13.31 5.08 25.68
N ILE A 138 -12.35 4.17 25.67
CA ILE A 138 -12.50 2.83 25.12
C ILE A 138 -13.59 1.99 25.83
N THR A 139 -13.96 2.39 27.05
CA THR A 139 -15.05 1.79 27.81
C THR A 139 -16.44 2.22 27.33
N ASN A 140 -16.52 3.26 26.49
CA ASN A 140 -17.78 3.65 25.87
C ASN A 140 -18.16 2.63 24.78
N PRO A 141 -19.33 1.97 24.85
CA PRO A 141 -19.73 0.95 23.86
C PRO A 141 -19.74 1.46 22.42
N THR A 142 -20.12 2.73 22.20
CA THR A 142 -20.15 3.34 20.86
C THR A 142 -18.74 3.46 20.27
N VAL A 143 -17.76 3.85 21.08
CA VAL A 143 -16.34 3.93 20.67
C VAL A 143 -15.81 2.52 20.39
N LEU A 144 -16.13 1.56 21.24
CA LEU A 144 -15.70 0.17 21.06
C LEU A 144 -16.26 -0.45 19.77
N ILE A 145 -17.54 -0.22 19.46
CA ILE A 145 -18.15 -0.66 18.20
C ILE A 145 -17.43 0.00 17.01
N GLY A 146 -17.17 1.30 17.10
CA GLY A 146 -16.40 2.02 16.06
C GLY A 146 -15.01 1.42 15.81
N LEU A 147 -14.32 1.03 16.87
CA LEU A 147 -13.01 0.35 16.77
C LEU A 147 -13.12 -1.02 16.10
N PHE A 148 -14.16 -1.81 16.41
CA PHE A 148 -14.39 -3.10 15.74
C PHE A 148 -14.71 -2.92 14.26
N ILE A 149 -15.54 -1.95 13.90
CA ILE A 149 -15.82 -1.62 12.50
C ILE A 149 -14.51 -1.19 11.80
N GLY A 150 -13.75 -0.28 12.40
CA GLY A 150 -12.47 0.17 11.85
C GLY A 150 -11.47 -0.97 11.67
N GLY A 151 -11.38 -1.89 12.64
CA GLY A 151 -10.53 -3.08 12.54
C GLY A 151 -10.97 -4.09 11.48
N MET A 152 -12.26 -4.15 11.18
CA MET A 152 -12.82 -5.01 10.12
C MET A 152 -12.55 -4.48 8.71
N LEU A 153 -12.54 -3.15 8.52
CA LEU A 153 -12.45 -2.53 7.20
C LEU A 153 -11.27 -3.01 6.34
N PRO A 154 -10.03 -3.16 6.85
CA PRO A 154 -8.92 -3.68 6.06
C PRO A 154 -9.18 -5.08 5.50
N PHE A 155 -9.82 -5.96 6.28
CA PHE A 155 -10.14 -7.32 5.83
C PHE A 155 -11.23 -7.31 4.77
N LEU A 156 -12.27 -6.50 4.94
CA LEU A 156 -13.33 -6.32 3.94
C LEU A 156 -12.74 -5.78 2.63
N PHE A 157 -11.92 -4.73 2.72
CA PHE A 157 -11.28 -4.15 1.55
C PHE A 157 -10.38 -5.17 0.82
N ALA A 158 -9.55 -5.90 1.57
CA ALA A 158 -8.69 -6.93 1.01
C ALA A 158 -9.49 -8.03 0.32
N ALA A 159 -10.60 -8.49 0.92
CA ALA A 159 -11.46 -9.50 0.33
C ALA A 159 -12.08 -9.03 -0.99
N LEU A 160 -12.64 -7.83 -1.02
CA LEU A 160 -13.23 -7.23 -2.23
C LEU A 160 -12.19 -7.04 -3.34
N THR A 161 -11.00 -6.57 -2.97
CA THR A 161 -9.89 -6.36 -3.93
C THR A 161 -9.41 -7.70 -4.49
N MET A 162 -9.20 -8.71 -3.66
CA MET A 162 -8.79 -10.04 -4.11
C MET A 162 -9.83 -10.68 -5.04
N ASP A 163 -11.12 -10.55 -4.76
CA ASP A 163 -12.19 -11.04 -5.62
C ASP A 163 -12.19 -10.34 -6.98
N ALA A 164 -12.05 -9.01 -7.00
CA ALA A 164 -11.98 -8.23 -8.23
C ALA A 164 -10.76 -8.60 -9.09
N VAL A 165 -9.58 -8.68 -8.48
CA VAL A 165 -8.34 -9.09 -9.15
C VAL A 165 -8.45 -10.53 -9.67
N GLY A 166 -9.04 -11.42 -8.88
CA GLY A 166 -9.28 -12.82 -9.29
C GLY A 166 -10.17 -12.93 -10.53
N LYS A 167 -11.24 -12.12 -10.60
CA LYS A 167 -12.13 -12.07 -11.77
C LYS A 167 -11.42 -11.52 -13.01
N ALA A 168 -10.66 -10.44 -12.87
CA ALA A 168 -9.88 -9.86 -13.96
C ALA A 168 -8.83 -10.87 -14.49
N ALA A 169 -8.08 -11.49 -13.60
CA ALA A 169 -7.11 -12.52 -13.97
C ALA A 169 -7.77 -13.71 -14.69
N GLN A 170 -8.94 -14.16 -14.22
CA GLN A 170 -9.68 -15.24 -14.87
C GLN A 170 -10.10 -14.86 -16.30
N SER A 171 -10.51 -13.62 -16.54
CA SER A 171 -10.86 -13.12 -17.89
C SER A 171 -9.66 -13.20 -18.84
N ILE A 172 -8.48 -12.81 -18.37
CA ILE A 172 -7.23 -12.91 -19.16
C ILE A 172 -6.89 -14.37 -19.45
N VAL A 173 -7.02 -15.26 -18.46
CA VAL A 173 -6.78 -16.71 -18.67
C VAL A 173 -7.71 -17.29 -19.74
N VAL A 174 -8.98 -16.88 -19.74
CA VAL A 174 -9.96 -17.31 -20.75
C VAL A 174 -9.56 -16.81 -22.12
N GLU A 175 -9.18 -15.54 -22.24
CA GLU A 175 -8.74 -14.94 -23.51
C GLU A 175 -7.47 -15.60 -24.06
N VAL A 176 -6.46 -15.78 -23.24
CA VAL A 176 -5.21 -16.45 -23.64
C VAL A 176 -5.50 -17.88 -24.13
N ARG A 177 -6.36 -18.62 -23.45
CA ARG A 177 -6.78 -19.97 -23.87
C ARG A 177 -7.56 -19.94 -25.18
N ARG A 178 -8.40 -18.92 -25.41
CA ARG A 178 -9.10 -18.70 -26.67
C ARG A 178 -8.11 -18.47 -27.80
N GLN A 179 -7.13 -17.61 -27.61
CA GLN A 179 -6.11 -17.31 -28.61
C GLN A 179 -5.31 -18.55 -29.00
N PHE A 180 -4.86 -19.35 -28.02
CA PHE A 180 -4.18 -20.61 -28.32
C PHE A 180 -5.02 -21.60 -29.10
N LYS A 181 -6.33 -21.59 -28.92
CA LYS A 181 -7.25 -22.50 -29.63
C LYS A 181 -7.63 -22.00 -31.03
N GLU A 182 -7.82 -20.69 -31.22
CA GLU A 182 -8.41 -20.11 -32.43
C GLU A 182 -7.37 -19.54 -33.39
N ILE A 183 -6.24 -19.02 -32.90
CA ILE A 183 -5.18 -18.48 -33.75
C ILE A 183 -4.29 -19.63 -34.22
N LYS A 184 -4.49 -20.03 -35.49
CA LYS A 184 -3.70 -21.11 -36.10
C LYS A 184 -2.23 -20.73 -36.21
N GLY A 185 -1.35 -21.59 -35.72
CA GLY A 185 0.09 -21.38 -35.76
C GLY A 185 0.66 -20.62 -34.57
N LEU A 186 -0.18 -20.22 -33.59
CA LEU A 186 0.30 -19.55 -32.38
C LEU A 186 1.17 -20.48 -31.52
N MET A 187 0.74 -21.73 -31.33
CA MET A 187 1.50 -22.74 -30.59
C MET A 187 2.83 -23.14 -31.25
N GLU A 188 2.92 -23.02 -32.57
CA GLU A 188 4.11 -23.31 -33.36
C GLU A 188 5.00 -22.07 -33.56
N GLY A 189 4.66 -20.93 -32.96
CA GLY A 189 5.40 -19.67 -33.10
C GLY A 189 5.36 -19.07 -34.54
N LYS A 190 4.33 -19.41 -35.31
CA LYS A 190 4.14 -18.93 -36.70
C LYS A 190 3.14 -17.78 -36.80
N ALA A 191 2.41 -17.48 -35.75
CA ALA A 191 1.45 -16.40 -35.64
C ALA A 191 1.71 -15.61 -34.38
N GLU A 192 1.38 -14.32 -34.39
CA GLU A 192 1.49 -13.46 -33.22
C GLU A 192 0.19 -13.48 -32.40
N PRO A 193 0.29 -13.37 -31.05
CA PRO A 193 -0.88 -13.24 -30.19
C PRO A 193 -1.55 -11.87 -30.36
N ASP A 194 -2.84 -11.80 -30.07
CA ASP A 194 -3.56 -10.52 -29.96
C ASP A 194 -3.27 -9.87 -28.59
N TYR A 195 -2.14 -9.18 -28.50
CA TYR A 195 -1.74 -8.44 -27.30
C TYR A 195 -2.71 -7.31 -26.95
N ALA A 196 -3.32 -6.67 -27.98
CA ALA A 196 -4.21 -5.55 -27.79
C ALA A 196 -5.48 -5.97 -27.02
N ALA A 197 -6.05 -7.12 -27.34
CA ALA A 197 -7.18 -7.68 -26.60
C ALA A 197 -6.84 -7.94 -25.12
N CYS A 198 -5.65 -8.49 -24.83
CA CYS A 198 -5.22 -8.71 -23.46
C CYS A 198 -5.02 -7.41 -22.68
N VAL A 199 -4.40 -6.38 -23.30
CA VAL A 199 -4.20 -5.07 -22.68
C VAL A 199 -5.54 -4.38 -22.39
N ASP A 200 -6.49 -4.43 -23.33
CA ASP A 200 -7.84 -3.86 -23.13
C ASP A 200 -8.55 -4.52 -21.92
N MET A 201 -8.40 -5.82 -21.73
CA MET A 201 -8.95 -6.53 -20.56
C MET A 201 -8.28 -6.15 -19.24
N CYS A 202 -6.99 -5.83 -19.26
CA CYS A 202 -6.27 -5.39 -18.05
C CYS A 202 -6.64 -3.96 -17.62
N THR A 203 -7.18 -3.15 -18.53
CA THR A 203 -7.48 -1.73 -18.29
C THR A 203 -8.95 -1.45 -18.00
N LYS A 204 -9.83 -2.42 -18.20
CA LYS A 204 -11.27 -2.38 -17.85
C LYS A 204 -11.53 -2.86 -16.43
#